data_466ce347efd51d1f7a1a92ae2e5f8714
#
_entry.id   466ce347efd51d1f7a1a92ae2e5f8714
#
_cell.length_a   1.000
_cell.length_b   1.000
_cell.length_c   1.000
_cell.angle_alpha   90.00
_cell.angle_beta   90.00
_cell.angle_gamma   90.00
#
_symmetry.space_group_name_H-M   'P 1'
#
loop_
_entity.id
_entity.type
_entity.pdbx_description
1 polymer ?
#
loop_
_entity_poly.entity_id
_entity_poly.type
_entity_poly.pdbx_seq_one_letter_code
_entity_poly.pdbx_strand_id
1 'polypeptide(L)'
;PLIDGWQPGDDQSTHAAYTASDLMTAGGSTTGTGNTIHLSFAMKHRMALAVIEMPKTVYRFTDANVPDYTVGAEATFTGTAKPLRMADGTYRYLVHSSMPTIEGCYDGGNREFTITTSASHPVVGEYKRYKVDGAAETIKNVTYAESGIARIGDFYCTKNNGTTGYLIPKEADETTVQAAKVVGIVFQTDKSRIGAKEKEKLGGEGNVHGLVMAVKNIATRQAWGLFGMDEGLTTCRTKADNYNDISGYGNCEHIRTNRGNFDSYPAFKAAYDYNTTCPVPATTTGWYLPASGQWWDILQNLGGCPALADVTQQTSPDIAGEFLWKSQGDVPAALNKWMENIAVGDKDTFNNLVSFCSSSEHSKYHTWYWILNNFQGMVRCIWASKFDGSDNVRPVLAF
;
A
#
# COMPACT_ATOMS: atom_id res chain seq x y z
N PRO A 1 -40.39 -1.48 -14.03
CA PRO A 1 -39.36 -2.43 -13.65
C PRO A 1 -38.51 -1.91 -12.50
N LEU A 2 -37.81 -2.79 -11.78
CA LEU A 2 -37.00 -2.46 -10.60
C LEU A 2 -35.84 -1.49 -10.88
N ILE A 3 -35.54 -1.20 -12.15
CA ILE A 3 -34.41 -0.37 -12.58
C ILE A 3 -34.85 0.99 -13.17
N ASP A 4 -36.17 1.25 -13.24
CA ASP A 4 -36.64 2.54 -13.72
C ASP A 4 -36.27 3.65 -12.74
N GLY A 5 -35.56 4.67 -13.27
CA GLY A 5 -35.07 5.78 -12.45
C GLY A 5 -33.72 5.54 -11.74
N TRP A 6 -33.11 4.36 -11.90
CA TRP A 6 -31.77 4.14 -11.35
C TRP A 6 -30.72 5.03 -12.08
N GLN A 7 -29.84 5.67 -11.32
CA GLN A 7 -28.75 6.50 -11.81
C GLN A 7 -27.43 6.11 -11.11
N PRO A 8 -26.30 6.15 -11.83
CA PRO A 8 -24.99 6.00 -11.20
C PRO A 8 -24.72 7.16 -10.23
N GLY A 9 -23.92 6.93 -9.21
CA GLY A 9 -23.45 7.98 -8.31
C GLY A 9 -22.57 9.00 -9.03
N ASP A 10 -22.68 10.27 -8.66
CA ASP A 10 -21.81 11.33 -9.19
C ASP A 10 -20.37 11.18 -8.69
N ASP A 11 -20.17 10.82 -7.44
CA ASP A 11 -18.85 10.50 -6.89
C ASP A 11 -18.58 9.01 -7.05
N GLN A 12 -17.72 8.67 -8.01
CA GLN A 12 -17.24 7.32 -8.30
C GLN A 12 -15.75 7.17 -7.98
N SER A 13 -15.16 8.05 -7.16
CA SER A 13 -13.71 8.13 -6.89
C SER A 13 -13.16 6.93 -6.14
N THR A 14 -14.00 6.14 -5.49
CA THR A 14 -13.60 4.90 -4.82
C THR A 14 -14.03 3.68 -5.62
N HIS A 15 -13.30 2.57 -5.47
CA HIS A 15 -13.64 1.31 -6.14
C HIS A 15 -15.06 0.83 -5.78
N ALA A 16 -15.48 0.98 -4.52
CA ALA A 16 -16.81 0.61 -4.06
C ALA A 16 -17.90 1.46 -4.74
N ALA A 17 -17.73 2.79 -4.80
CA ALA A 17 -18.68 3.70 -5.44
C ALA A 17 -18.75 3.48 -6.96
N TYR A 18 -17.60 3.24 -7.59
CA TYR A 18 -17.52 2.90 -9.02
C TYR A 18 -18.28 1.60 -9.32
N THR A 19 -18.02 0.53 -8.57
CA THR A 19 -18.69 -0.76 -8.75
C THR A 19 -20.20 -0.66 -8.47
N ALA A 20 -20.61 0.10 -7.44
CA ALA A 20 -22.01 0.35 -7.14
C ALA A 20 -22.72 1.15 -8.26
N SER A 21 -21.97 1.88 -9.07
CA SER A 21 -22.49 2.63 -10.22
C SER A 21 -22.60 1.80 -11.50
N ASP A 22 -22.14 0.54 -11.51
CA ASP A 22 -22.20 -0.35 -12.69
C ASP A 22 -23.45 -1.22 -12.68
N LEU A 23 -24.53 -0.70 -13.25
CA LEU A 23 -25.76 -1.47 -13.41
C LEU A 23 -25.60 -2.56 -14.47
N MET A 24 -25.79 -3.80 -14.06
CA MET A 24 -25.85 -4.95 -14.95
C MET A 24 -27.23 -5.57 -14.97
N THR A 25 -27.68 -6.01 -16.13
CA THR A 25 -28.91 -6.78 -16.30
C THR A 25 -28.62 -8.12 -16.94
N ALA A 26 -29.42 -9.11 -16.63
CA ALA A 26 -29.29 -10.45 -17.22
C ALA A 26 -30.60 -10.89 -17.88
N GLY A 27 -30.49 -11.49 -19.06
CA GLY A 27 -31.47 -12.42 -19.57
C GLY A 27 -31.07 -13.83 -19.15
N GLY A 28 -31.98 -14.59 -18.58
CA GLY A 28 -31.70 -15.96 -18.12
C GLY A 28 -32.53 -16.99 -18.86
N SER A 29 -31.99 -18.21 -18.97
CA SER A 29 -32.69 -19.41 -19.37
C SER A 29 -32.62 -20.45 -18.26
N THR A 30 -33.66 -21.25 -18.14
CA THR A 30 -33.70 -22.37 -17.22
C THR A 30 -33.67 -23.68 -18.01
N THR A 31 -32.82 -24.59 -17.61
CA THR A 31 -32.84 -25.98 -18.08
C THR A 31 -32.86 -26.88 -16.87
N GLY A 32 -33.62 -27.97 -16.89
CA GLY A 32 -33.67 -28.90 -15.78
C GLY A 32 -34.23 -30.24 -16.19
N THR A 33 -33.71 -31.31 -15.59
CA THR A 33 -34.23 -32.64 -15.67
C THR A 33 -34.34 -33.20 -14.23
N GLY A 34 -35.52 -33.65 -13.86
CA GLY A 34 -35.78 -34.13 -12.49
C GLY A 34 -35.86 -32.99 -11.47
N ASN A 35 -35.20 -33.14 -10.31
CA ASN A 35 -35.22 -32.16 -9.22
C ASN A 35 -34.12 -31.11 -9.28
N THR A 36 -33.37 -31.04 -10.37
CA THR A 36 -32.26 -30.08 -10.53
C THR A 36 -32.62 -29.03 -11.59
N ILE A 37 -32.56 -27.77 -11.23
CA ILE A 37 -32.77 -26.64 -12.13
C ILE A 37 -31.42 -25.94 -12.33
N HIS A 38 -31.00 -25.84 -13.57
CA HIS A 38 -29.82 -25.04 -13.95
C HIS A 38 -30.27 -23.67 -14.43
N LEU A 39 -29.70 -22.62 -13.84
CA LEU A 39 -29.92 -21.23 -14.23
C LEU A 39 -28.68 -20.72 -14.95
N SER A 40 -28.85 -20.20 -16.16
CA SER A 40 -27.79 -19.54 -16.93
C SER A 40 -28.18 -18.09 -17.19
N PHE A 41 -27.27 -17.17 -16.85
CA PHE A 41 -27.48 -15.73 -17.01
C PHE A 41 -26.45 -15.15 -17.98
N ALA A 42 -26.93 -14.41 -19.00
CA ALA A 42 -26.08 -13.56 -19.85
C ALA A 42 -26.11 -12.14 -19.31
N MET A 43 -25.08 -11.75 -18.57
CA MET A 43 -24.96 -10.41 -17.99
C MET A 43 -24.60 -9.36 -19.04
N LYS A 44 -25.22 -8.19 -18.97
CA LYS A 44 -24.93 -7.05 -19.84
C LYS A 44 -24.83 -5.76 -19.02
N HIS A 45 -23.74 -5.01 -19.20
CA HIS A 45 -23.62 -3.66 -18.66
C HIS A 45 -24.66 -2.73 -19.25
N ARG A 46 -25.24 -1.90 -18.43
CA ARG A 46 -26.21 -0.84 -18.82
C ARG A 46 -25.59 0.54 -18.79
N MET A 47 -24.33 0.62 -18.42
CA MET A 47 -23.54 1.85 -18.42
C MET A 47 -22.68 1.94 -19.66
N ALA A 48 -22.35 3.16 -20.03
CA ALA A 48 -21.25 3.47 -20.93
C ALA A 48 -20.04 3.89 -20.05
N LEU A 49 -18.83 3.79 -20.62
CA LEU A 49 -17.60 4.11 -19.89
C LEU A 49 -16.90 5.32 -20.51
N ALA A 50 -16.69 6.37 -19.73
CA ALA A 50 -15.76 7.44 -20.04
C ALA A 50 -14.36 7.06 -19.48
N VAL A 51 -13.36 7.06 -20.35
CA VAL A 51 -11.95 6.87 -20.00
C VAL A 51 -11.24 8.19 -20.21
N ILE A 52 -10.69 8.77 -19.15
CA ILE A 52 -10.00 10.07 -19.18
C ILE A 52 -8.50 9.81 -19.13
N GLU A 53 -7.82 10.24 -20.18
CA GLU A 53 -6.37 10.14 -20.33
C GLU A 53 -5.75 11.51 -20.01
N MET A 54 -4.89 11.54 -18.98
CA MET A 54 -4.15 12.72 -18.58
C MET A 54 -2.83 12.84 -19.36
N PRO A 55 -2.25 14.06 -19.44
CA PRO A 55 -0.86 14.21 -19.86
C PRO A 55 0.06 13.34 -19.01
N LYS A 56 1.17 12.89 -19.60
CA LYS A 56 2.09 11.97 -18.93
C LYS A 56 3.55 12.39 -19.14
N THR A 57 4.38 12.09 -18.15
CA THR A 57 5.82 12.22 -18.22
C THR A 57 6.44 10.85 -18.35
N VAL A 58 7.29 10.66 -19.35
CA VAL A 58 8.09 9.44 -19.53
C VAL A 58 9.51 9.76 -19.06
N TYR A 59 9.93 9.10 -17.99
CA TYR A 59 11.29 9.17 -17.49
C TYR A 59 12.12 8.10 -18.19
N ARG A 60 13.13 8.56 -18.90
CA ARG A 60 14.14 7.73 -19.57
C ARG A 60 15.44 7.84 -18.81
N PHE A 61 15.87 6.74 -18.22
CA PHE A 61 17.05 6.74 -17.36
C PHE A 61 18.33 6.63 -18.20
N THR A 62 19.31 7.48 -17.88
CA THR A 62 20.57 7.57 -18.61
C THR A 62 21.67 6.72 -17.99
N ASP A 63 21.52 6.31 -16.74
CA ASP A 63 22.50 5.61 -15.89
C ASP A 63 22.02 4.23 -15.39
N ALA A 64 20.77 3.88 -15.67
CA ALA A 64 20.18 2.63 -15.21
C ALA A 64 19.57 1.85 -16.39
N ASN A 65 19.89 0.56 -16.48
CA ASN A 65 19.34 -0.31 -17.52
C ASN A 65 17.93 -0.80 -17.13
N VAL A 66 17.00 0.15 -16.98
CA VAL A 66 15.61 -0.11 -16.63
C VAL A 66 14.70 0.43 -17.72
N PRO A 67 13.51 -0.15 -17.91
CA PRO A 67 12.52 0.35 -18.86
C PRO A 67 12.11 1.80 -18.53
N ASP A 68 11.72 2.55 -19.57
CA ASP A 68 11.13 3.87 -19.40
C ASP A 68 9.97 3.80 -18.39
N TYR A 69 9.92 4.76 -17.47
CA TYR A 69 8.88 4.84 -16.44
C TYR A 69 7.92 5.97 -16.75
N THR A 70 6.63 5.64 -16.91
CA THR A 70 5.60 6.60 -17.27
C THR A 70 4.77 6.99 -16.07
N VAL A 71 4.65 8.28 -15.82
CA VAL A 71 3.80 8.85 -14.77
C VAL A 71 2.74 9.73 -15.42
N GLY A 72 1.46 9.36 -15.25
CA GLY A 72 0.33 10.21 -15.63
C GLY A 72 0.18 11.37 -14.64
N ALA A 73 -0.19 12.54 -15.16
CA ALA A 73 -0.52 13.67 -14.30
C ALA A 73 -1.70 13.32 -13.38
N GLU A 74 -1.59 13.69 -12.12
CA GLU A 74 -2.68 13.48 -11.16
C GLU A 74 -3.68 14.61 -11.29
N ALA A 75 -4.97 14.22 -11.45
CA ALA A 75 -6.07 15.16 -11.52
C ALA A 75 -6.77 15.26 -10.15
N THR A 76 -7.14 16.49 -9.81
CA THR A 76 -8.12 16.79 -8.74
C THR A 76 -9.42 17.22 -9.40
N PHE A 77 -10.50 16.50 -9.15
CA PHE A 77 -11.82 16.82 -9.71
C PHE A 77 -12.55 17.81 -8.80
N THR A 78 -12.94 18.94 -9.37
CA THR A 78 -13.56 20.08 -8.64
C THR A 78 -15.09 20.07 -8.74
N GLY A 79 -15.65 19.41 -9.79
CA GLY A 79 -17.09 19.24 -9.98
C GLY A 79 -17.71 18.15 -9.11
N THR A 80 -19.00 17.89 -9.32
CA THR A 80 -19.74 16.78 -8.66
C THR A 80 -19.30 15.42 -9.20
N ALA A 81 -19.01 15.33 -10.49
CA ALA A 81 -18.51 14.11 -11.11
C ALA A 81 -17.06 13.85 -10.72
N LYS A 82 -16.83 12.77 -9.97
CA LYS A 82 -15.51 12.36 -9.49
C LYS A 82 -15.17 10.98 -10.01
N PRO A 83 -14.36 10.87 -11.08
CA PRO A 83 -13.91 9.61 -11.66
C PRO A 83 -12.98 8.81 -10.75
N LEU A 84 -12.98 7.48 -10.92
CA LEU A 84 -12.04 6.56 -10.28
C LEU A 84 -10.68 6.60 -10.98
N ARG A 85 -9.61 6.81 -10.21
CA ARG A 85 -8.24 6.65 -10.69
C ARG A 85 -7.89 5.17 -10.84
N MET A 86 -7.30 4.82 -11.96
CA MET A 86 -6.83 3.48 -12.24
C MET A 86 -5.31 3.38 -12.06
N ALA A 87 -4.82 2.15 -11.87
CA ALA A 87 -3.39 1.89 -11.71
C ALA A 87 -2.54 2.28 -12.94
N ASP A 88 -3.15 2.32 -14.14
CA ASP A 88 -2.51 2.78 -15.39
C ASP A 88 -2.44 4.31 -15.52
N GLY A 89 -2.87 5.06 -14.50
CA GLY A 89 -2.89 6.53 -14.47
C GLY A 89 -4.07 7.16 -15.22
N THR A 90 -4.97 6.36 -15.81
CA THR A 90 -6.23 6.85 -16.38
C THR A 90 -7.29 7.03 -15.31
N TYR A 91 -8.35 7.77 -15.64
CA TYR A 91 -9.54 7.86 -14.80
C TYR A 91 -10.73 7.27 -15.52
N ARG A 92 -11.62 6.62 -14.78
CA ARG A 92 -12.84 5.98 -15.32
C ARG A 92 -14.08 6.52 -14.65
N TYR A 93 -15.11 6.74 -15.47
CA TYR A 93 -16.41 7.23 -15.00
C TYR A 93 -17.54 6.52 -15.75
N LEU A 94 -18.47 5.93 -15.01
CA LEU A 94 -19.63 5.24 -15.57
C LEU A 94 -20.77 6.25 -15.83
N VAL A 95 -21.34 6.18 -17.03
CA VAL A 95 -22.35 7.12 -17.52
C VAL A 95 -23.59 6.35 -17.96
N HIS A 96 -24.77 6.84 -17.62
CA HIS A 96 -26.02 6.20 -18.05
C HIS A 96 -26.56 6.80 -19.36
N SER A 97 -27.32 7.87 -19.28
CA SER A 97 -28.02 8.46 -20.45
C SER A 97 -27.42 9.78 -20.92
N SER A 98 -26.70 10.44 -20.07
CA SER A 98 -25.99 11.68 -20.36
C SER A 98 -24.72 11.73 -19.54
N MET A 99 -23.64 12.25 -20.10
CA MET A 99 -22.42 12.46 -19.37
C MET A 99 -22.46 13.82 -18.69
N PRO A 100 -22.21 13.90 -17.38
CA PRO A 100 -22.06 15.18 -16.71
C PRO A 100 -20.83 15.91 -17.21
N THR A 101 -20.76 17.22 -16.98
CA THR A 101 -19.51 17.95 -17.14
C THR A 101 -18.54 17.47 -16.07
N ILE A 102 -17.34 17.04 -16.51
CA ILE A 102 -16.26 16.64 -15.60
C ILE A 102 -15.24 17.76 -15.58
N GLU A 103 -15.10 18.40 -14.43
CA GLU A 103 -14.18 19.51 -14.22
C GLU A 103 -13.09 19.12 -13.24
N GLY A 104 -11.88 19.61 -13.49
CA GLY A 104 -10.76 19.34 -12.62
C GLY A 104 -9.54 20.17 -12.96
N CYS A 105 -8.49 19.95 -12.18
CA CYS A 105 -7.19 20.55 -12.40
C CYS A 105 -6.08 19.51 -12.20
N TYR A 106 -4.91 19.80 -12.70
CA TYR A 106 -3.69 19.02 -12.52
C TYR A 106 -2.46 19.95 -12.40
N ASP A 107 -1.27 19.38 -12.28
CA ASP A 107 -0.03 20.15 -12.07
C ASP A 107 -0.13 21.08 -10.84
N GLY A 108 -0.55 20.50 -9.71
CA GLY A 108 -0.72 21.26 -8.46
C GLY A 108 -1.78 22.35 -8.51
N GLY A 109 -2.75 22.25 -9.42
CA GLY A 109 -3.82 23.23 -9.62
C GLY A 109 -3.51 24.29 -10.68
N ASN A 110 -2.33 24.24 -11.30
CA ASN A 110 -1.90 25.26 -12.29
C ASN A 110 -2.60 25.12 -13.65
N ARG A 111 -3.17 23.94 -13.92
CA ARG A 111 -3.86 23.67 -15.18
C ARG A 111 -5.25 23.14 -14.91
N GLU A 112 -6.24 23.84 -15.40
CA GLU A 112 -7.65 23.46 -15.33
C GLU A 112 -8.07 22.73 -16.61
N PHE A 113 -9.03 21.83 -16.50
CA PHE A 113 -9.65 21.18 -17.64
C PHE A 113 -11.13 20.96 -17.41
N THR A 114 -11.88 20.93 -18.53
CA THR A 114 -13.31 20.63 -18.55
C THR A 114 -13.58 19.66 -19.68
N ILE A 115 -14.22 18.55 -19.35
CA ILE A 115 -14.71 17.58 -20.33
C ILE A 115 -16.21 17.76 -20.44
N THR A 116 -16.64 18.28 -21.60
CA THR A 116 -18.05 18.44 -21.92
C THR A 116 -18.41 17.51 -23.06
N THR A 117 -19.62 16.98 -23.03
CA THR A 117 -20.13 16.09 -24.07
C THR A 117 -21.32 16.69 -24.77
N SER A 118 -21.10 17.67 -25.63
CA SER A 118 -22.21 18.29 -26.37
C SER A 118 -22.75 17.47 -27.53
N ALA A 119 -21.98 16.56 -28.12
CA ALA A 119 -22.39 15.87 -29.35
C ALA A 119 -22.07 14.38 -29.42
N SER A 120 -21.32 13.81 -28.51
CA SER A 120 -20.97 12.38 -28.56
C SER A 120 -20.58 11.86 -27.18
N HIS A 121 -21.58 11.58 -26.37
CA HIS A 121 -21.38 10.78 -25.14
C HIS A 121 -21.15 9.30 -25.50
N PRO A 122 -20.53 8.51 -24.63
CA PRO A 122 -20.39 7.08 -24.85
C PRO A 122 -21.77 6.41 -24.89
N VAL A 123 -21.90 5.43 -25.76
CA VAL A 123 -23.13 4.64 -25.89
C VAL A 123 -23.11 3.49 -24.87
N VAL A 124 -24.28 3.12 -24.36
CA VAL A 124 -24.41 2.00 -23.43
C VAL A 124 -23.70 0.74 -23.93
N GLY A 125 -22.84 0.17 -23.10
CA GLY A 125 -22.01 -0.99 -23.43
C GLY A 125 -20.73 -0.67 -24.21
N GLU A 126 -20.48 0.61 -24.50
CA GLU A 126 -19.27 1.08 -25.18
C GLU A 126 -18.45 1.97 -24.26
N TYR A 127 -17.22 2.29 -24.69
CA TYR A 127 -16.37 3.26 -24.01
C TYR A 127 -15.92 4.38 -24.94
N LYS A 128 -15.65 5.55 -24.38
CA LYS A 128 -15.04 6.67 -25.09
C LYS A 128 -13.86 7.23 -24.32
N ARG A 129 -12.78 7.54 -25.05
CA ARG A 129 -11.57 8.15 -24.50
C ARG A 129 -11.62 9.67 -24.64
N TYR A 130 -11.34 10.35 -23.57
CA TYR A 130 -11.24 11.80 -23.48
C TYR A 130 -9.80 12.16 -23.11
N LYS A 131 -9.14 12.93 -23.95
CA LYS A 131 -7.75 13.30 -23.76
C LYS A 131 -7.66 14.72 -23.23
N VAL A 132 -7.23 14.87 -21.99
CA VAL A 132 -6.92 16.18 -21.41
C VAL A 132 -5.62 16.67 -22.03
N ASP A 133 -5.63 17.91 -22.56
CA ASP A 133 -4.50 18.51 -23.27
C ASP A 133 -3.84 17.54 -24.31
N GLY A 134 -4.70 16.80 -25.03
CA GLY A 134 -4.28 15.81 -26.02
C GLY A 134 -3.62 14.56 -25.42
N ALA A 135 -3.62 14.36 -24.10
CA ALA A 135 -2.83 13.38 -23.38
C ALA A 135 -1.34 13.47 -23.77
N ALA A 136 -0.82 14.69 -23.78
CA ALA A 136 0.55 15.00 -24.24
C ALA A 136 1.58 14.18 -23.46
N GLU A 137 2.61 13.72 -24.17
CA GLU A 137 3.73 12.99 -23.58
C GLU A 137 4.97 13.88 -23.51
N THR A 138 5.54 14.00 -22.33
CA THR A 138 6.80 14.72 -22.10
C THR A 138 7.90 13.73 -21.74
N ILE A 139 8.96 13.64 -22.55
CA ILE A 139 10.11 12.78 -22.25
C ILE A 139 11.11 13.56 -21.40
N LYS A 140 11.51 13.00 -20.25
CA LYS A 140 12.60 13.50 -19.41
C LYS A 140 13.74 12.49 -19.38
N ASN A 141 14.89 12.88 -19.93
CA ASN A 141 16.13 12.12 -19.78
C ASN A 141 16.80 12.55 -18.46
N VAL A 142 16.88 11.63 -17.52
CA VAL A 142 17.38 11.87 -16.16
C VAL A 142 18.20 10.67 -15.67
N THR A 143 19.04 10.87 -14.68
CA THR A 143 19.58 9.74 -13.90
C THR A 143 18.49 9.16 -12.99
N TYR A 144 18.65 7.91 -12.58
CA TYR A 144 17.63 7.29 -11.68
C TYR A 144 17.53 8.06 -10.36
N ALA A 145 18.66 8.45 -9.79
CA ALA A 145 18.70 9.22 -8.55
C ALA A 145 18.02 10.59 -8.65
N GLU A 146 18.16 11.27 -9.81
CA GLU A 146 17.54 12.58 -10.06
C GLU A 146 16.05 12.50 -10.40
N SER A 147 15.55 11.33 -10.75
CA SER A 147 14.15 11.16 -11.13
C SER A 147 13.18 11.46 -9.97
N GLY A 148 13.60 11.29 -8.73
CA GLY A 148 12.75 11.37 -7.54
C GLY A 148 11.69 10.27 -7.48
N ILE A 149 11.78 9.25 -8.36
CA ILE A 149 10.83 8.16 -8.45
C ILE A 149 11.26 7.04 -7.51
N ALA A 150 10.32 6.62 -6.64
CA ALA A 150 10.45 5.42 -5.85
C ALA A 150 9.47 4.37 -6.36
N ARG A 151 9.92 3.13 -6.52
CA ARG A 151 9.09 2.00 -6.92
C ARG A 151 9.19 0.89 -5.89
N ILE A 152 8.13 0.13 -5.74
CA ILE A 152 8.14 -1.06 -4.88
C ILE A 152 9.24 -2.02 -5.35
N GLY A 153 10.09 -2.43 -4.42
CA GLY A 153 11.25 -3.30 -4.65
C GLY A 153 12.57 -2.57 -4.87
N ASP A 154 12.58 -1.24 -5.04
CA ASP A 154 13.82 -0.46 -5.15
C ASP A 154 14.63 -0.54 -3.85
N PHE A 155 15.94 -0.53 -4.00
CA PHE A 155 16.87 -0.54 -2.87
C PHE A 155 17.04 0.88 -2.31
N TYR A 156 16.77 1.05 -1.02
CA TYR A 156 17.09 2.28 -0.30
C TYR A 156 18.49 2.16 0.30
N CYS A 157 19.35 3.05 -0.11
CA CYS A 157 20.77 3.04 0.22
C CYS A 157 21.16 4.30 0.99
N THR A 158 22.22 4.20 1.79
CA THR A 158 22.80 5.35 2.48
C THR A 158 24.28 5.51 2.18
N LYS A 159 24.76 6.75 2.20
CA LYS A 159 26.18 7.13 2.14
C LYS A 159 26.50 8.24 3.14
N ASN A 160 27.78 8.58 3.27
CA ASN A 160 28.22 9.65 4.17
C ASN A 160 27.73 9.47 5.62
N ASN A 161 27.91 8.28 6.18
CA ASN A 161 27.44 7.93 7.51
C ASN A 161 25.91 8.13 7.71
N GLY A 162 25.12 7.84 6.69
CA GLY A 162 23.68 7.94 6.77
C GLY A 162 23.10 9.33 6.52
N THR A 163 23.92 10.35 6.29
CA THR A 163 23.41 11.71 6.03
C THR A 163 22.78 11.87 4.65
N THR A 164 23.07 10.97 3.72
CA THR A 164 22.54 11.00 2.36
C THR A 164 21.85 9.67 2.07
N GLY A 165 20.57 9.73 1.67
CA GLY A 165 19.81 8.61 1.14
C GLY A 165 19.72 8.70 -0.39
N TYR A 166 19.67 7.53 -1.04
CA TYR A 166 19.44 7.43 -2.47
C TYR A 166 18.84 6.08 -2.82
N LEU A 167 18.25 5.99 -4.00
CA LEU A 167 17.65 4.77 -4.51
C LEU A 167 18.52 4.12 -5.58
N ILE A 168 18.53 2.78 -5.58
CA ILE A 168 19.01 1.95 -6.67
C ILE A 168 17.80 1.18 -7.21
N PRO A 169 17.58 1.11 -8.53
CA PRO A 169 16.47 0.40 -9.10
C PRO A 169 16.57 -1.11 -8.80
N LYS A 170 15.42 -1.74 -8.58
CA LYS A 170 15.32 -3.18 -8.30
C LYS A 170 15.91 -4.08 -9.39
N GLU A 171 16.03 -3.56 -10.62
CA GLU A 171 16.64 -4.25 -11.76
C GLU A 171 18.18 -4.13 -11.80
N ALA A 172 18.79 -3.44 -10.83
CA ALA A 172 20.24 -3.30 -10.76
C ALA A 172 20.93 -4.67 -10.58
N ASP A 173 22.06 -4.82 -11.22
CA ASP A 173 22.85 -6.05 -11.10
C ASP A 173 23.45 -6.21 -9.70
N GLU A 174 23.84 -7.44 -9.39
CA GLU A 174 24.41 -7.81 -8.09
C GLU A 174 25.65 -6.97 -7.74
N THR A 175 26.51 -6.69 -8.70
CA THR A 175 27.73 -5.89 -8.48
C THR A 175 27.38 -4.47 -8.02
N THR A 176 26.42 -3.84 -8.66
CA THR A 176 25.94 -2.51 -8.30
C THR A 176 25.33 -2.49 -6.90
N VAL A 177 24.50 -3.49 -6.58
CA VAL A 177 23.81 -3.58 -5.28
C VAL A 177 24.83 -3.87 -4.16
N GLN A 178 25.79 -4.77 -4.36
CA GLN A 178 26.82 -5.10 -3.37
C GLN A 178 27.83 -3.98 -3.13
N ALA A 179 28.05 -3.11 -4.12
CA ALA A 179 28.89 -1.92 -3.95
C ALA A 179 28.23 -0.82 -3.12
N ALA A 180 26.92 -0.90 -2.92
CA ALA A 180 26.13 0.08 -2.20
C ALA A 180 25.86 -0.37 -0.76
N LYS A 181 25.74 0.60 0.16
CA LYS A 181 25.23 0.31 1.50
C LYS A 181 23.71 0.30 1.47
N VAL A 182 23.12 -0.84 1.08
CA VAL A 182 21.69 -1.06 1.11
C VAL A 182 21.24 -1.20 2.57
N VAL A 183 20.25 -0.40 2.98
CA VAL A 183 19.70 -0.43 4.34
C VAL A 183 18.23 -0.85 4.36
N GLY A 184 17.55 -0.82 3.21
CA GLY A 184 16.15 -1.25 3.14
C GLY A 184 15.64 -1.45 1.71
N ILE A 185 14.41 -1.96 1.63
CA ILE A 185 13.65 -2.17 0.40
C ILE A 185 12.38 -1.34 0.45
N VAL A 186 12.09 -0.60 -0.61
CA VAL A 186 10.84 0.17 -0.74
C VAL A 186 9.67 -0.81 -0.85
N PHE A 187 8.71 -0.70 0.06
CA PHE A 187 7.55 -1.60 0.07
C PHE A 187 6.20 -0.90 -0.18
N GLN A 188 6.14 0.43 -0.06
CA GLN A 188 4.92 1.18 -0.29
C GLN A 188 5.22 2.56 -0.90
N THR A 189 4.50 2.93 -1.95
CA THR A 189 4.60 4.24 -2.62
C THR A 189 3.24 4.93 -2.77
N ASP A 190 2.16 4.24 -2.44
CA ASP A 190 0.83 4.85 -2.37
C ASP A 190 0.74 5.74 -1.13
N LYS A 191 0.66 7.05 -1.35
CA LYS A 191 0.61 8.05 -0.28
C LYS A 191 -0.63 7.91 0.62
N SER A 192 -1.71 7.32 0.12
CA SER A 192 -2.91 7.03 0.93
C SER A 192 -2.65 5.98 2.00
N ARG A 193 -1.61 5.15 1.81
CA ARG A 193 -1.16 4.10 2.74
C ARG A 193 -0.02 4.54 3.65
N ILE A 194 0.30 5.82 3.69
CA ILE A 194 1.34 6.39 4.56
C ILE A 194 0.67 7.21 5.66
N GLY A 195 1.04 6.96 6.89
CA GLY A 195 0.40 7.56 8.06
C GLY A 195 0.52 9.08 8.13
N ALA A 196 -0.45 9.72 8.77
CA ALA A 196 -0.48 11.18 8.88
C ALA A 196 0.74 11.75 9.63
N LYS A 197 1.24 11.05 10.65
CA LYS A 197 2.41 11.48 11.42
C LYS A 197 3.71 11.31 10.65
N GLU A 198 3.83 10.28 9.79
CA GLU A 198 4.90 10.13 8.84
C GLU A 198 4.94 11.32 7.86
N LYS A 199 3.79 11.67 7.27
CA LYS A 199 3.65 12.83 6.38
C LYS A 199 4.02 14.15 7.07
N GLU A 200 3.52 14.36 8.30
CA GLU A 200 3.84 15.54 9.10
C GLU A 200 5.34 15.64 9.38
N LYS A 201 5.98 14.53 9.76
CA LYS A 201 7.42 14.47 10.03
C LYS A 201 8.27 14.81 8.81
N LEU A 202 7.81 14.43 7.62
CA LEU A 202 8.48 14.72 6.34
C LEU A 202 8.18 16.12 5.80
N GLY A 203 7.38 16.93 6.51
CA GLY A 203 7.03 18.29 6.10
C GLY A 203 5.90 18.37 5.08
N GLY A 204 5.06 17.35 5.02
CA GLY A 204 3.86 17.31 4.18
C GLY A 204 3.89 16.23 3.10
N GLU A 205 2.72 15.95 2.53
CA GLU A 205 2.51 14.89 1.56
C GLU A 205 3.37 15.03 0.28
N GLY A 206 3.71 16.26 -0.11
CA GLY A 206 4.57 16.52 -1.27
C GLY A 206 5.99 15.96 -1.13
N ASN A 207 6.48 15.81 0.10
CA ASN A 207 7.82 15.34 0.41
C ASN A 207 7.88 13.83 0.69
N VAL A 208 6.74 13.15 0.61
CA VAL A 208 6.67 11.71 0.85
C VAL A 208 6.93 10.96 -0.45
N HIS A 209 7.93 10.10 -0.46
CA HIS A 209 8.27 9.26 -1.61
C HIS A 209 7.88 7.79 -1.39
N GLY A 210 7.90 7.31 -0.14
CA GLY A 210 7.51 5.93 0.17
C GLY A 210 7.87 5.46 1.57
N LEU A 211 7.61 4.18 1.81
CA LEU A 211 8.03 3.45 3.01
C LEU A 211 9.07 2.39 2.65
N VAL A 212 10.04 2.24 3.52
CA VAL A 212 11.17 1.31 3.38
C VAL A 212 11.16 0.31 4.54
N MET A 213 11.28 -0.97 4.24
CA MET A 213 11.50 -2.04 5.21
C MET A 213 13.01 -2.28 5.36
N ALA A 214 13.52 -2.33 6.58
CA ALA A 214 14.93 -2.65 6.84
C ALA A 214 15.31 -4.04 6.31
N VAL A 215 16.54 -4.19 5.83
CA VAL A 215 17.07 -5.49 5.39
C VAL A 215 17.57 -6.36 6.56
N LYS A 216 17.56 -5.83 7.78
CA LYS A 216 18.02 -6.49 9.01
C LYS A 216 16.89 -6.71 10.02
N ASN A 217 16.92 -7.85 10.72
CA ASN A 217 16.27 -8.02 12.00
C ASN A 217 17.15 -7.43 13.08
N ILE A 218 16.65 -6.46 13.83
CA ILE A 218 17.49 -5.69 14.76
C ILE A 218 17.44 -6.19 16.19
N ALA A 219 16.44 -7.00 16.49
CA ALA A 219 16.29 -7.64 17.78
C ALA A 219 15.43 -8.89 17.65
N THR A 220 15.61 -9.81 18.57
CA THR A 220 14.84 -11.05 18.68
C THR A 220 14.24 -11.14 20.07
N ARG A 221 13.07 -11.75 20.20
CA ARG A 221 12.39 -12.00 21.48
C ARG A 221 12.19 -10.72 22.31
N GLN A 222 11.61 -9.71 21.69
CA GLN A 222 11.30 -8.45 22.36
C GLN A 222 9.85 -8.42 22.84
N ALA A 223 9.65 -8.06 24.11
CA ALA A 223 8.32 -7.73 24.61
C ALA A 223 7.82 -6.42 23.98
N TRP A 224 6.52 -6.34 23.75
CA TRP A 224 5.90 -5.13 23.21
C TRP A 224 5.90 -3.99 24.23
N GLY A 225 5.53 -4.29 25.48
CA GLY A 225 5.43 -3.29 26.55
C GLY A 225 4.73 -3.80 27.81
N LEU A 226 4.13 -2.88 28.55
CA LEU A 226 3.51 -3.15 29.84
C LEU A 226 2.18 -3.91 29.71
N PHE A 227 2.11 -5.05 30.37
CA PHE A 227 0.87 -5.84 30.48
C PHE A 227 -0.13 -5.14 31.40
N GLY A 228 -1.38 -5.05 30.96
CA GLY A 228 -2.46 -4.42 31.75
C GLY A 228 -2.55 -2.90 31.59
N MET A 229 -1.64 -2.28 30.82
CA MET A 229 -1.64 -0.86 30.51
C MET A 229 -2.32 -0.60 29.16
N ASP A 230 -3.35 0.26 29.15
CA ASP A 230 -3.93 0.81 27.92
C ASP A 230 -3.07 2.02 27.51
N GLU A 231 -2.50 1.95 26.34
CA GLU A 231 -1.60 3.00 25.84
C GLU A 231 -2.37 4.17 25.21
N GLY A 232 -3.67 4.00 24.98
CA GLY A 232 -4.48 5.01 24.28
C GLY A 232 -4.21 5.09 22.78
N LEU A 233 -3.59 4.06 22.23
CA LEU A 233 -3.47 3.89 20.77
C LEU A 233 -4.80 3.45 20.16
N THR A 234 -4.94 3.61 18.87
CA THR A 234 -6.11 3.07 18.16
C THR A 234 -6.17 1.56 18.35
N THR A 235 -7.25 1.07 18.94
CA THR A 235 -7.45 -0.36 19.15
C THR A 235 -7.94 -1.01 17.86
N CYS A 236 -7.15 -1.92 17.32
CA CYS A 236 -7.49 -2.68 16.12
C CYS A 236 -8.14 -4.00 16.52
N ARG A 237 -9.41 -4.19 16.25
CA ARG A 237 -10.17 -5.41 16.61
C ARG A 237 -10.78 -6.14 15.43
N THR A 238 -10.80 -5.52 14.27
CA THR A 238 -11.29 -6.13 13.03
C THR A 238 -10.19 -6.21 11.99
N LYS A 239 -10.40 -7.01 10.96
CA LYS A 239 -9.52 -7.08 9.80
C LYS A 239 -9.33 -5.69 9.17
N ALA A 240 -10.41 -4.93 9.05
CA ALA A 240 -10.37 -3.58 8.48
C ALA A 240 -9.59 -2.61 9.37
N ASP A 241 -9.82 -2.60 10.69
CA ASP A 241 -9.08 -1.75 11.62
C ASP A 241 -7.59 -2.04 11.57
N ASN A 242 -7.22 -3.33 11.55
CA ASN A 242 -5.85 -3.78 11.50
C ASN A 242 -5.15 -3.37 10.20
N TYR A 243 -5.81 -3.51 9.06
CA TYR A 243 -5.33 -3.04 7.76
C TYR A 243 -5.18 -1.51 7.71
N ASN A 244 -6.10 -0.78 8.33
CA ASN A 244 -6.10 0.67 8.32
C ASN A 244 -5.19 1.31 9.37
N ASP A 245 -4.65 0.54 10.31
CA ASP A 245 -3.62 1.05 11.21
C ASP A 245 -2.26 1.09 10.48
N ILE A 246 -2.00 2.23 9.85
CA ILE A 246 -0.77 2.57 9.15
C ILE A 246 0.07 3.60 9.92
N SER A 247 -0.21 3.76 11.23
CA SER A 247 0.34 4.83 12.08
C SER A 247 1.60 4.40 12.83
N GLY A 248 2.50 3.63 12.22
CA GLY A 248 3.66 3.07 12.90
C GLY A 248 4.56 4.10 13.57
N TYR A 249 4.93 5.16 12.83
CA TYR A 249 5.69 6.27 13.40
C TYR A 249 4.90 7.01 14.49
N GLY A 250 3.62 7.27 14.24
CA GLY A 250 2.74 7.91 15.23
C GLY A 250 2.61 7.11 16.52
N ASN A 251 2.45 5.79 16.43
CA ASN A 251 2.39 4.89 17.58
C ASN A 251 3.71 4.94 18.37
N CYS A 252 4.86 4.92 17.69
CA CYS A 252 6.18 5.01 18.33
C CYS A 252 6.37 6.35 19.04
N GLU A 253 6.02 7.46 18.40
CA GLU A 253 6.12 8.79 19.01
C GLU A 253 5.18 8.95 20.23
N HIS A 254 3.98 8.36 20.15
CA HIS A 254 3.04 8.34 21.26
C HIS A 254 3.64 7.61 22.48
N ILE A 255 4.17 6.40 22.28
CA ILE A 255 4.82 5.64 23.37
C ILE A 255 6.05 6.38 23.89
N ARG A 256 6.90 6.90 23.02
CA ARG A 256 8.11 7.65 23.40
C ARG A 256 7.77 8.85 24.29
N THR A 257 6.74 9.61 23.93
CA THR A 257 6.36 10.84 24.64
C THR A 257 5.68 10.53 25.97
N ASN A 258 4.82 9.51 26.03
CA ASN A 258 3.98 9.24 27.18
C ASN A 258 4.58 8.21 28.17
N ARG A 259 5.64 7.47 27.75
CA ARG A 259 6.18 6.33 28.51
C ARG A 259 7.72 6.39 28.70
N GLY A 260 8.30 7.56 28.75
CA GLY A 260 9.69 7.72 29.16
C GLY A 260 10.71 7.04 28.27
N ASN A 261 10.77 7.40 26.98
CA ASN A 261 11.80 6.95 26.04
C ASN A 261 11.89 5.43 25.85
N PHE A 262 10.77 4.71 25.93
CA PHE A 262 10.66 3.28 25.71
C PHE A 262 11.28 2.36 26.79
N ASP A 263 11.58 2.81 27.97
CA ASP A 263 12.27 1.99 28.99
C ASP A 263 11.55 0.68 29.31
N SER A 264 10.22 0.66 29.22
CA SER A 264 9.40 -0.55 29.41
C SER A 264 8.80 -1.10 28.11
N TYR A 265 9.32 -0.67 26.94
CA TYR A 265 8.82 -1.03 25.61
C TYR A 265 9.95 -1.52 24.70
N PRO A 266 10.52 -2.71 24.96
CA PRO A 266 11.74 -3.16 24.31
C PRO A 266 11.67 -3.24 22.78
N ALA A 267 10.52 -3.64 22.19
CA ALA A 267 10.36 -3.70 20.74
C ALA A 267 10.44 -2.30 20.09
N PHE A 268 9.80 -1.31 20.70
CA PHE A 268 9.87 0.08 20.24
C PHE A 268 11.27 0.66 20.43
N LYS A 269 11.88 0.37 21.57
CA LYS A 269 13.25 0.81 21.88
C LYS A 269 14.25 0.26 20.87
N ALA A 270 14.16 -1.02 20.54
CA ALA A 270 15.03 -1.63 19.56
C ALA A 270 14.92 -0.94 18.20
N ALA A 271 13.70 -0.67 17.73
CA ALA A 271 13.51 0.04 16.46
C ALA A 271 14.07 1.47 16.50
N TYR A 272 13.89 2.18 17.59
CA TYR A 272 14.42 3.53 17.77
C TYR A 272 15.95 3.55 17.85
N ASP A 273 16.56 2.65 18.64
CA ASP A 273 18.01 2.58 18.82
C ASP A 273 18.75 2.18 17.53
N TYR A 274 18.05 1.53 16.59
CA TYR A 274 18.60 1.20 15.27
C TYR A 274 19.04 2.43 14.48
N ASN A 275 18.46 3.60 14.74
CA ASN A 275 18.92 4.87 14.17
C ASN A 275 20.37 5.22 14.52
N THR A 276 20.90 4.69 15.62
CA THR A 276 22.29 4.88 16.01
C THR A 276 23.23 3.94 15.25
N THR A 277 22.82 2.69 15.02
CA THR A 277 23.65 1.68 14.36
C THR A 277 23.50 1.69 12.83
N CYS A 278 22.35 2.10 12.34
CA CYS A 278 22.05 2.30 10.94
C CYS A 278 21.45 3.70 10.71
N PRO A 279 22.28 4.75 10.79
CA PRO A 279 21.80 6.12 10.62
C PRO A 279 21.27 6.36 9.21
N VAL A 280 20.21 7.17 9.14
CA VAL A 280 19.50 7.57 7.92
C VAL A 280 19.35 9.10 7.87
N PRO A 281 19.08 9.70 6.70
CA PRO A 281 18.96 11.14 6.58
C PRO A 281 17.91 11.74 7.52
N ALA A 282 18.18 12.94 8.03
CA ALA A 282 17.26 13.70 8.87
C ALA A 282 15.95 14.09 8.14
N THR A 283 15.95 14.00 6.80
CA THR A 283 14.77 14.18 5.94
C THR A 283 13.84 12.97 5.94
N THR A 284 14.19 11.88 6.62
CA THR A 284 13.34 10.71 6.84
C THR A 284 12.69 10.76 8.22
N THR A 285 11.77 9.83 8.49
CA THR A 285 11.24 9.65 9.85
C THR A 285 12.28 9.11 10.83
N GLY A 286 13.39 8.54 10.32
CA GLY A 286 14.18 7.58 11.06
C GLY A 286 13.44 6.23 11.14
N TRP A 287 14.14 5.23 11.70
CA TRP A 287 13.59 3.87 11.88
C TRP A 287 12.60 3.81 13.02
N TYR A 288 11.49 3.10 12.82
CA TYR A 288 10.44 2.88 13.81
C TYR A 288 9.81 1.48 13.68
N LEU A 289 9.08 1.04 14.70
CA LEU A 289 8.35 -0.23 14.69
C LEU A 289 7.11 -0.11 13.80
N PRO A 290 6.96 -0.94 12.74
CA PRO A 290 5.83 -0.82 11.82
C PRO A 290 4.49 -1.12 12.48
N ALA A 291 3.45 -0.43 12.08
CA ALA A 291 2.09 -0.78 12.43
C ALA A 291 1.62 -2.02 11.66
N SER A 292 0.55 -2.65 12.12
CA SER A 292 0.05 -3.88 11.52
C SER A 292 -0.41 -3.69 10.06
N GLY A 293 -1.01 -2.55 9.72
CA GLY A 293 -1.34 -2.20 8.34
C GLY A 293 -0.12 -2.03 7.44
N GLN A 294 1.01 -1.57 7.99
CA GLN A 294 2.27 -1.50 7.23
C GLN A 294 2.86 -2.89 6.98
N TRP A 295 2.67 -3.84 7.91
CA TRP A 295 2.98 -5.26 7.66
C TRP A 295 2.09 -5.84 6.55
N TRP A 296 0.80 -5.49 6.51
CA TRP A 296 -0.08 -5.85 5.40
C TRP A 296 0.50 -5.40 4.05
N ASP A 297 0.95 -4.16 3.98
CA ASP A 297 1.55 -3.61 2.76
C ASP A 297 2.84 -4.33 2.36
N ILE A 298 3.72 -4.66 3.32
CA ILE A 298 4.91 -5.48 3.07
C ILE A 298 4.53 -6.83 2.47
N LEU A 299 3.55 -7.51 3.05
CA LEU A 299 3.13 -8.84 2.64
C LEU A 299 2.43 -8.84 1.28
N GLN A 300 1.60 -7.84 1.00
CA GLN A 300 0.94 -7.72 -0.30
C GLN A 300 1.91 -7.33 -1.41
N ASN A 301 2.77 -6.35 -1.15
CA ASN A 301 3.60 -5.76 -2.20
C ASN A 301 4.90 -6.53 -2.44
N LEU A 302 5.46 -7.15 -1.41
CA LEU A 302 6.73 -7.89 -1.50
C LEU A 302 6.56 -9.40 -1.25
N GLY A 303 5.59 -9.80 -0.43
CA GLY A 303 5.40 -11.19 -0.01
C GLY A 303 4.50 -12.02 -0.93
N GLY A 304 3.89 -11.43 -1.96
CA GLY A 304 2.98 -12.12 -2.88
C GLY A 304 1.64 -12.51 -2.24
N CYS A 305 1.26 -11.89 -1.13
CA CYS A 305 0.00 -12.15 -0.45
C CYS A 305 -1.19 -11.50 -1.18
N PRO A 306 -2.41 -12.09 -1.07
CA PRO A 306 -3.59 -11.56 -1.73
C PRO A 306 -4.02 -10.21 -1.15
N ALA A 307 -4.88 -9.52 -1.90
CA ALA A 307 -5.51 -8.29 -1.42
C ALA A 307 -6.40 -8.56 -0.19
N LEU A 308 -6.62 -7.52 0.62
CA LEU A 308 -7.43 -7.61 1.84
C LEU A 308 -8.81 -8.23 1.61
N ALA A 309 -9.47 -7.94 0.46
CA ALA A 309 -10.79 -8.47 0.12
C ALA A 309 -10.79 -10.00 0.05
N ASP A 310 -9.69 -10.61 -0.36
CA ASP A 310 -9.54 -12.06 -0.56
C ASP A 310 -9.12 -12.81 0.72
N VAL A 311 -8.89 -12.08 1.80
CA VAL A 311 -8.48 -12.65 3.09
C VAL A 311 -9.70 -12.93 3.95
N THR A 312 -9.83 -14.18 4.38
CA THR A 312 -10.92 -14.60 5.28
C THR A 312 -10.53 -14.33 6.73
N GLN A 313 -11.34 -13.54 7.43
CA GLN A 313 -11.20 -13.39 8.87
C GLN A 313 -11.72 -14.66 9.55
N GLN A 314 -10.91 -15.24 10.44
CA GLN A 314 -11.41 -16.30 11.31
C GLN A 314 -12.27 -15.69 12.43
N THR A 315 -13.53 -16.12 12.47
CA THR A 315 -14.47 -15.78 13.53
C THR A 315 -14.61 -16.93 14.50
N SER A 316 -13.61 -17.18 15.32
CA SER A 316 -13.80 -18.00 16.51
C SER A 316 -14.17 -17.07 17.66
N PRO A 317 -15.17 -17.42 18.51
CA PRO A 317 -15.50 -16.65 19.70
C PRO A 317 -14.30 -16.44 20.63
N ASP A 318 -13.37 -17.39 20.63
CA ASP A 318 -12.18 -17.39 21.48
C ASP A 318 -10.97 -16.66 20.86
N ILE A 319 -11.04 -16.28 19.56
CA ILE A 319 -9.94 -15.74 18.78
C ILE A 319 -10.45 -14.54 17.95
N ALA A 320 -11.27 -13.69 18.57
CA ALA A 320 -11.85 -12.53 17.87
C ALA A 320 -10.76 -11.59 17.36
N GLY A 321 -10.72 -11.41 16.05
CA GLY A 321 -9.81 -10.47 15.37
C GLY A 321 -8.56 -11.09 14.78
N GLU A 322 -8.27 -12.37 14.97
CA GLU A 322 -7.18 -13.03 14.24
C GLU A 322 -7.51 -13.19 12.76
N PHE A 323 -6.49 -13.01 11.92
CA PHE A 323 -6.59 -13.19 10.48
C PHE A 323 -5.63 -14.29 10.05
N LEU A 324 -6.13 -15.11 9.17
CA LEU A 324 -5.41 -16.25 8.65
C LEU A 324 -5.72 -16.35 7.17
N TRP A 325 -4.71 -16.48 6.34
CA TRP A 325 -4.91 -16.84 4.95
C TRP A 325 -3.83 -17.79 4.47
N LYS A 326 -4.22 -18.69 3.60
CA LYS A 326 -3.30 -19.57 2.92
C LYS A 326 -2.58 -18.73 1.87
N SER A 327 -1.25 -18.60 1.99
CA SER A 327 -0.45 -17.95 0.97
C SER A 327 -0.48 -18.78 -0.31
N GLN A 328 -0.43 -18.12 -1.46
CA GLN A 328 -0.29 -18.80 -2.74
C GLN A 328 1.17 -19.22 -3.04
N GLY A 329 2.03 -19.26 -2.01
CA GLY A 329 3.43 -19.58 -2.12
C GLY A 329 4.16 -19.48 -0.78
N ASP A 330 5.48 -19.57 -0.81
CA ASP A 330 6.35 -19.37 0.34
C ASP A 330 6.63 -17.87 0.52
N VAL A 331 5.94 -17.24 1.47
CA VAL A 331 6.08 -15.80 1.74
C VAL A 331 7.48 -15.42 2.21
N PRO A 332 8.16 -16.14 3.12
CA PRO A 332 9.56 -15.91 3.41
C PRO A 332 10.45 -15.95 2.18
N ALA A 333 10.29 -16.94 1.30
CA ALA A 333 11.05 -17.01 0.06
C ALA A 333 10.78 -15.83 -0.88
N ALA A 334 9.51 -15.41 -1.00
CA ALA A 334 9.14 -14.24 -1.80
C ALA A 334 9.79 -12.95 -1.27
N LEU A 335 9.77 -12.73 0.05
CA LEU A 335 10.43 -11.60 0.68
C LEU A 335 11.96 -11.65 0.52
N ASN A 336 12.58 -12.84 0.67
CA ASN A 336 14.01 -13.03 0.54
C ASN A 336 14.51 -12.77 -0.89
N LYS A 337 13.68 -13.03 -1.89
CA LYS A 337 14.02 -12.78 -3.29
C LYS A 337 14.34 -11.30 -3.56
N TRP A 338 13.64 -10.37 -2.92
CA TRP A 338 13.96 -8.94 -3.05
C TRP A 338 15.32 -8.55 -2.49
N MET A 339 15.89 -9.38 -1.63
CA MET A 339 17.19 -9.15 -1.00
C MET A 339 18.30 -10.03 -1.60
N GLU A 340 18.04 -10.83 -2.65
CA GLU A 340 18.99 -11.82 -3.15
C GLU A 340 20.34 -11.20 -3.55
N ASN A 341 20.33 -10.05 -4.20
CA ASN A 341 21.52 -9.32 -4.66
C ASN A 341 22.29 -8.59 -3.53
N ILE A 342 21.73 -8.48 -2.32
CA ILE A 342 22.41 -7.86 -1.18
C ILE A 342 23.40 -8.87 -0.60
N ALA A 343 24.60 -8.43 -0.23
CA ALA A 343 25.63 -9.28 0.38
C ALA A 343 25.09 -10.01 1.63
N VAL A 344 25.49 -11.27 1.81
CA VAL A 344 24.98 -12.15 2.89
C VAL A 344 25.18 -11.53 4.28
N GLY A 345 26.29 -10.83 4.50
CA GLY A 345 26.57 -10.15 5.79
C GLY A 345 25.72 -8.92 6.05
N ASP A 346 25.07 -8.36 5.02
CA ASP A 346 24.35 -7.08 5.08
C ASP A 346 22.84 -7.23 5.18
N LYS A 347 22.32 -8.44 5.13
CA LYS A 347 20.88 -8.74 5.25
C LYS A 347 20.63 -9.87 6.23
N ASP A 348 19.40 -9.93 6.75
CA ASP A 348 18.86 -11.08 7.47
C ASP A 348 17.66 -11.63 6.72
N THR A 349 17.68 -12.93 6.49
CA THR A 349 16.59 -13.62 5.76
C THR A 349 15.38 -13.83 6.63
N PHE A 350 14.22 -13.82 6.00
CA PHE A 350 12.99 -14.29 6.61
C PHE A 350 12.97 -15.81 6.66
N ASN A 351 12.55 -16.37 7.77
CA ASN A 351 12.44 -17.81 7.99
C ASN A 351 11.00 -18.20 8.33
N ASN A 352 10.66 -19.46 8.14
CA ASN A 352 9.40 -20.03 8.57
C ASN A 352 9.26 -19.99 10.08
N LEU A 353 8.03 -19.88 10.57
CA LEU A 353 7.66 -19.88 11.99
C LEU A 353 8.19 -18.69 12.81
N VAL A 354 8.77 -17.72 12.15
CA VAL A 354 9.24 -16.50 12.81
C VAL A 354 8.10 -15.50 12.86
N SER A 355 7.89 -14.93 14.04
CA SER A 355 6.93 -13.85 14.28
C SER A 355 7.63 -12.49 14.33
N PHE A 356 6.87 -11.47 13.97
CA PHE A 356 7.32 -10.08 13.95
C PHE A 356 6.35 -9.18 14.71
N CYS A 357 6.90 -8.33 15.56
CA CYS A 357 6.15 -7.31 16.27
C CYS A 357 5.54 -6.28 15.32
N SER A 358 4.35 -5.79 15.68
CA SER A 358 3.82 -4.53 15.17
C SER A 358 3.67 -3.52 16.31
N SER A 359 3.57 -2.23 15.98
CA SER A 359 3.27 -1.18 16.97
C SER A 359 1.79 -1.09 17.32
N SER A 360 0.92 -1.87 16.67
CA SER A 360 -0.53 -1.84 16.83
C SER A 360 -0.99 -2.49 18.12
N GLU A 361 -1.85 -1.79 18.85
CA GLU A 361 -2.44 -2.29 20.09
C GLU A 361 -3.75 -3.04 19.81
N HIS A 362 -3.92 -4.21 20.41
CA HIS A 362 -5.20 -4.91 20.41
C HIS A 362 -6.04 -4.54 21.64
N SER A 363 -5.41 -4.48 22.80
CA SER A 363 -6.04 -4.16 24.08
C SER A 363 -4.97 -3.81 25.12
N LYS A 364 -5.38 -3.41 26.32
CA LYS A 364 -4.45 -3.20 27.43
C LYS A 364 -3.58 -4.42 27.79
N TYR A 365 -3.96 -5.62 27.33
CA TYR A 365 -3.23 -6.86 27.59
C TYR A 365 -2.47 -7.39 26.40
N HIS A 366 -2.92 -7.06 25.16
CA HIS A 366 -2.49 -7.72 23.95
C HIS A 366 -2.08 -6.72 22.86
N THR A 367 -1.19 -7.17 22.00
CA THR A 367 -0.69 -6.51 20.81
C THR A 367 -0.87 -7.39 19.58
N TRP A 368 -0.77 -6.81 18.38
CA TRP A 368 -0.76 -7.55 17.12
C TRP A 368 0.66 -7.91 16.69
N TYR A 369 0.81 -9.14 16.19
CA TYR A 369 2.04 -9.58 15.55
C TYR A 369 1.75 -10.52 14.37
N TRP A 370 2.76 -10.75 13.55
CA TRP A 370 2.65 -11.44 12.29
C TRP A 370 3.53 -12.68 12.26
N ILE A 371 2.95 -13.82 11.85
CA ILE A 371 3.66 -15.06 11.54
C ILE A 371 3.60 -15.25 10.03
N LEU A 372 4.75 -15.29 9.36
CA LEU A 372 4.81 -15.25 7.90
C LEU A 372 4.53 -16.60 7.25
N ASN A 373 4.81 -17.70 7.93
CA ASN A 373 4.51 -19.03 7.45
C ASN A 373 4.44 -19.97 8.66
N ASN A 374 3.23 -20.40 9.03
CA ASN A 374 3.06 -21.38 10.08
C ASN A 374 3.24 -22.81 9.55
N PHE A 375 3.12 -23.82 10.43
CA PHE A 375 3.22 -25.25 10.07
C PHE A 375 2.27 -25.71 8.96
N GLN A 376 1.26 -24.92 8.62
CA GLN A 376 0.26 -25.21 7.59
C GLN A 376 0.48 -24.39 6.30
N GLY A 377 1.60 -23.68 6.19
CA GLY A 377 1.89 -22.81 5.05
C GLY A 377 1.00 -21.56 4.99
N MET A 378 0.59 -21.04 6.16
CA MET A 378 -0.32 -19.89 6.25
C MET A 378 0.33 -18.71 6.91
N VAL A 379 0.01 -17.51 6.40
CA VAL A 379 0.28 -16.25 7.08
C VAL A 379 -0.78 -16.02 8.14
N ARG A 380 -0.37 -15.57 9.32
CA ARG A 380 -1.27 -15.23 10.42
C ARG A 380 -0.95 -13.86 10.97
N CYS A 381 -2.00 -13.06 11.15
CA CYS A 381 -1.99 -11.91 12.04
C CYS A 381 -2.75 -12.32 13.31
N ILE A 382 -2.06 -12.39 14.42
CA ILE A 382 -2.61 -12.84 15.69
C ILE A 382 -2.29 -11.86 16.80
N TRP A 383 -3.05 -11.91 17.88
CA TRP A 383 -2.74 -11.14 19.07
C TRP A 383 -2.03 -12.00 20.14
N ALA A 384 -1.10 -11.40 20.85
CA ALA A 384 -0.43 -12.02 22.00
C ALA A 384 -0.30 -11.05 23.14
N SER A 385 0.11 -11.58 24.29
CA SER A 385 0.41 -10.77 25.45
C SER A 385 1.48 -9.74 25.16
N LYS A 386 1.29 -8.49 25.59
CA LYS A 386 2.29 -7.43 25.49
C LYS A 386 3.61 -7.77 26.17
N PHE A 387 3.57 -8.68 27.15
CA PHE A 387 4.74 -9.12 27.89
C PHE A 387 5.45 -10.31 27.24
N ASP A 388 4.83 -10.95 26.26
CA ASP A 388 5.41 -12.12 25.59
C ASP A 388 6.56 -11.68 24.65
N GLY A 389 7.78 -12.03 25.02
CA GLY A 389 9.01 -11.68 24.32
C GLY A 389 9.39 -12.70 23.24
N SER A 390 8.46 -13.15 22.41
CA SER A 390 8.73 -14.18 21.38
C SER A 390 9.03 -13.63 19.98
N ASP A 391 8.87 -12.32 19.77
CA ASP A 391 8.82 -11.72 18.44
C ASP A 391 10.09 -10.98 18.02
N ASN A 392 10.36 -11.00 16.73
CA ASN A 392 11.45 -10.23 16.13
C ASN A 392 11.01 -8.80 15.80
N VAL A 393 12.00 -7.92 15.74
CA VAL A 393 11.82 -6.53 15.32
C VAL A 393 12.50 -6.31 13.98
N ARG A 394 11.71 -5.96 12.96
CA ARG A 394 12.18 -5.46 11.67
C ARG A 394 11.60 -4.08 11.43
N PRO A 395 12.42 -3.02 11.56
CA PRO A 395 11.93 -1.66 11.49
C PRO A 395 11.62 -1.22 10.07
N VAL A 396 10.86 -0.13 9.98
CA VAL A 396 10.56 0.58 8.75
C VAL A 396 10.87 2.06 8.90
N LEU A 397 10.94 2.79 7.80
CA LEU A 397 11.03 4.25 7.77
C LEU A 397 10.19 4.82 6.62
N ALA A 398 9.82 6.10 6.74
CA ALA A 398 9.28 6.89 5.63
C ALA A 398 10.33 7.90 5.13
N PHE A 399 10.35 8.14 3.81
CA PHE A 399 11.29 9.06 3.15
C PHE A 399 10.63 9.88 2.05
#